data_3d5c78a41c998ba37eecada9ef90f764
#
_entry.id   3d5c78a41c998ba37eecada9ef90f764
#
_cell.length_a   1.000
_cell.length_b   1.000
_cell.length_c   1.000
_cell.angle_alpha   90.00
_cell.angle_beta   90.00
_cell.angle_gamma   90.00
#
_symmetry.space_group_name_H-M   'P 1'
#
loop_
_entity.id
_entity.type
_entity.pdbx_description
1 polymer ?
#
loop_
_entity_poly.entity_id
_entity_poly.type
_entity_poly.pdbx_seq_one_letter_code
_entity_poly.pdbx_strand_id
1 'polypeptide(L)'
;MKKIFVLLMMALATCNLSAKSDFVQVKDGHFVRDGKPYYYVGTNFWYGAILGSEGQGGNRQRLCKELDKMKEMGIDNLRILVGSDGKRGVKTKVEPTLQEAPGVYNDTILAGLDYLLMEMGKRKMVAVLYLNNSWEWSGGYGYYLEQAGMGKAPRPNEDGYPAFMDFVSKYASCEKAHQLFYDYVRFILTRTNRYTKK
;
A
#
# COMPACT_ATOMS: atom_id res chain seq x y z
N MET A 1 20.03 -16.82 69.43
CA MET A 1 20.48 -16.26 68.15
C MET A 1 19.37 -16.54 67.12
N LYS A 2 18.51 -15.54 66.90
CA LYS A 2 17.38 -15.64 65.97
C LYS A 2 17.82 -15.14 64.58
N LYS A 3 17.85 -16.03 63.58
CA LYS A 3 18.10 -15.68 62.19
C LYS A 3 16.84 -15.10 61.57
N ILE A 4 16.89 -13.81 61.25
CA ILE A 4 15.81 -13.12 60.52
C ILE A 4 16.03 -13.44 59.03
N PHE A 5 15.12 -14.18 58.46
CA PHE A 5 15.04 -14.40 56.98
C PHE A 5 14.29 -13.19 56.39
N VAL A 6 15.03 -12.29 55.73
CA VAL A 6 14.41 -11.24 54.92
C VAL A 6 14.09 -11.82 53.55
N LEU A 7 12.82 -12.08 53.32
CA LEU A 7 12.29 -12.50 52.02
C LEU A 7 12.22 -11.24 51.12
N LEU A 8 13.20 -11.08 50.25
CA LEU A 8 13.18 -10.05 49.20
C LEU A 8 12.21 -10.49 48.12
N MET A 9 10.95 -10.07 48.18
CA MET A 9 10.01 -10.17 47.07
C MET A 9 10.46 -9.23 45.96
N MET A 10 11.19 -9.72 44.97
CA MET A 10 11.33 -9.08 43.66
C MET A 10 9.96 -9.14 42.97
N ALA A 11 9.20 -8.07 43.06
CA ALA A 11 8.08 -7.83 42.16
C ALA A 11 8.65 -7.67 40.75
N LEU A 12 8.65 -8.75 39.98
CA LEU A 12 8.81 -8.69 38.53
C LEU A 12 7.60 -7.91 37.98
N ALA A 13 7.77 -6.59 37.92
CA ALA A 13 6.95 -5.77 37.06
C ALA A 13 7.21 -6.25 35.63
N THR A 14 6.38 -7.16 35.13
CA THR A 14 6.31 -7.45 33.69
C THR A 14 5.81 -6.18 33.02
N CYS A 15 6.73 -5.26 32.72
CA CYS A 15 6.47 -4.28 31.70
C CYS A 15 6.16 -5.07 30.42
N ASN A 16 4.89 -5.21 30.12
CA ASN A 16 4.46 -5.51 28.77
C ASN A 16 4.95 -4.34 27.91
N LEU A 17 6.21 -4.41 27.47
CA LEU A 17 6.65 -3.65 26.30
C LEU A 17 5.86 -4.20 25.12
N SER A 18 4.60 -3.75 24.99
CA SER A 18 3.91 -3.86 23.73
C SER A 18 4.80 -3.18 22.71
N ALA A 19 5.41 -3.98 21.82
CA ALA A 19 6.22 -3.44 20.76
C ALA A 19 5.39 -2.37 20.07
N LYS A 20 5.88 -1.13 20.08
CA LYS A 20 5.16 0.01 19.51
C LYS A 20 4.90 -0.31 18.05
N SER A 21 3.65 -0.53 17.70
CA SER A 21 3.28 -0.82 16.32
C SER A 21 3.45 0.42 15.47
N ASP A 22 4.22 0.31 14.39
CA ASP A 22 4.34 1.39 13.41
C ASP A 22 3.02 1.58 12.61
N PHE A 23 2.04 0.68 12.80
CA PHE A 23 0.75 0.69 12.12
C PHE A 23 -0.36 1.33 12.96
N VAL A 24 -1.30 1.98 12.28
CA VAL A 24 -2.57 2.38 12.88
C VAL A 24 -3.36 1.13 13.24
N GLN A 25 -3.89 1.09 14.44
CA GLN A 25 -4.69 -0.02 14.96
C GLN A 25 -6.15 0.37 15.04
N VAL A 26 -7.03 -0.62 15.14
CA VAL A 26 -8.45 -0.41 15.48
C VAL A 26 -8.68 -0.94 16.89
N LYS A 27 -9.21 -0.10 17.76
CA LYS A 27 -9.60 -0.46 19.12
C LYS A 27 -10.97 0.14 19.42
N ASP A 28 -11.91 -0.68 19.84
CA ASP A 28 -13.28 -0.28 20.17
C ASP A 28 -13.95 0.55 19.05
N GLY A 29 -13.74 0.16 17.79
CA GLY A 29 -14.28 0.84 16.61
C GLY A 29 -13.59 2.15 16.22
N HIS A 30 -12.50 2.53 16.88
CA HIS A 30 -11.75 3.76 16.63
C HIS A 30 -10.33 3.48 16.15
N PHE A 31 -9.80 4.36 15.30
CA PHE A 31 -8.39 4.32 14.95
C PHE A 31 -7.53 4.78 16.13
N VAL A 32 -6.46 4.02 16.38
CA VAL A 32 -5.49 4.29 17.45
C VAL A 32 -4.08 4.27 16.88
N ARG A 33 -3.27 5.25 17.24
CA ARG A 33 -1.85 5.30 16.92
C ARG A 33 -1.06 5.65 18.18
N ASP A 34 0.00 4.90 18.45
CA ASP A 34 0.82 5.09 19.67
C ASP A 34 0.01 5.05 20.98
N GLY A 35 -1.06 4.23 21.02
CA GLY A 35 -1.94 4.09 22.17
C GLY A 35 -2.94 5.26 22.38
N LYS A 36 -3.01 6.21 21.44
CA LYS A 36 -3.91 7.37 21.49
C LYS A 36 -4.92 7.33 20.35
N PRO A 37 -6.13 7.89 20.51
CA PRO A 37 -7.06 8.08 19.41
C PRO A 37 -6.37 8.80 18.23
N TYR A 38 -6.58 8.30 17.01
CA TYR A 38 -5.99 8.83 15.80
C TYR A 38 -7.06 9.43 14.90
N TYR A 39 -7.06 10.75 14.79
CA TYR A 39 -7.86 11.52 13.85
C TYR A 39 -6.93 12.14 12.82
N TYR A 40 -7.33 12.20 11.55
CA TYR A 40 -6.45 12.67 10.50
C TYR A 40 -7.18 13.49 9.43
N VAL A 41 -6.42 14.35 8.78
CA VAL A 41 -6.79 14.91 7.48
C VAL A 41 -5.94 14.18 6.44
N GLY A 42 -6.60 13.61 5.43
CA GLY A 42 -5.93 12.80 4.40
C GLY A 42 -6.21 13.32 2.99
N THR A 43 -5.34 12.89 2.05
CA THR A 43 -5.54 13.18 0.64
C THR A 43 -5.12 11.99 -0.25
N ASN A 44 -5.63 11.96 -1.49
CA ASN A 44 -5.16 11.04 -2.50
C ASN A 44 -3.79 11.47 -3.03
N PHE A 45 -2.82 10.56 -2.93
CA PHE A 45 -1.47 10.75 -3.44
C PHE A 45 -1.06 9.52 -4.27
N TRP A 46 -1.93 9.12 -5.20
CA TRP A 46 -1.84 7.87 -5.94
C TRP A 46 -0.52 7.71 -6.71
N TYR A 47 0.05 8.79 -7.20
CA TYR A 47 1.28 8.82 -8.01
C TYR A 47 2.57 8.81 -7.16
N GLY A 48 2.47 8.72 -5.84
CA GLY A 48 3.62 8.88 -4.94
C GLY A 48 4.75 7.89 -5.17
N ALA A 49 4.43 6.61 -5.46
CA ALA A 49 5.44 5.60 -5.77
C ALA A 49 6.19 5.91 -7.08
N ILE A 50 5.49 6.40 -8.11
CA ILE A 50 6.09 6.83 -9.38
C ILE A 50 7.00 8.03 -9.13
N LEU A 51 6.52 9.05 -8.41
CA LEU A 51 7.28 10.26 -8.11
C LEU A 51 8.54 9.97 -7.27
N GLY A 52 8.48 8.98 -6.37
CA GLY A 52 9.60 8.50 -5.56
C GLY A 52 10.62 7.66 -6.31
N SER A 53 10.31 7.21 -7.52
CA SER A 53 11.20 6.37 -8.34
C SER A 53 12.33 7.18 -9.00
N GLU A 54 13.32 6.46 -9.52
CA GLU A 54 14.39 7.03 -10.36
C GLU A 54 14.12 6.80 -11.86
N GLY A 55 12.93 6.31 -12.20
CA GLY A 55 12.50 6.04 -13.56
C GLY A 55 11.62 7.13 -14.14
N GLN A 56 10.91 6.76 -15.22
CA GLN A 56 9.98 7.66 -15.89
C GLN A 56 8.93 8.21 -14.92
N GLY A 57 8.74 9.52 -14.88
CA GLY A 57 7.83 10.22 -13.98
C GLY A 57 8.37 10.43 -12.56
N GLY A 58 9.58 9.94 -12.26
CA GLY A 58 10.23 10.12 -10.99
C GLY A 58 10.80 11.52 -10.79
N ASN A 59 10.64 12.06 -9.58
CA ASN A 59 11.26 13.31 -9.14
C ASN A 59 11.24 13.38 -7.61
N ARG A 60 12.27 12.84 -6.99
CA ARG A 60 12.41 12.78 -5.52
C ARG A 60 12.46 14.16 -4.86
N GLN A 61 13.04 15.17 -5.53
CA GLN A 61 13.06 16.53 -4.99
C GLN A 61 11.63 17.10 -4.91
N ARG A 62 10.85 16.94 -5.98
CA ARG A 62 9.43 17.33 -6.00
C ARG A 62 8.63 16.56 -4.94
N LEU A 63 8.85 15.24 -4.81
CA LEU A 63 8.22 14.42 -3.78
C LEU A 63 8.42 15.00 -2.39
N CYS A 64 9.68 15.29 -2.00
CA CYS A 64 9.98 15.85 -0.69
C CYS A 64 9.28 17.19 -0.47
N LYS A 65 9.30 18.09 -1.46
CA LYS A 65 8.61 19.39 -1.37
C LYS A 65 7.09 19.25 -1.20
N GLU A 66 6.46 18.32 -1.93
CA GLU A 66 5.02 18.06 -1.80
C GLU A 66 4.68 17.47 -0.42
N LEU A 67 5.48 16.53 0.09
CA LEU A 67 5.30 15.99 1.43
C LEU A 67 5.47 17.06 2.53
N ASP A 68 6.46 17.93 2.41
CA ASP A 68 6.68 19.04 3.33
C ASP A 68 5.48 19.99 3.34
N LYS A 69 4.98 20.36 2.14
CA LYS A 69 3.82 21.23 1.98
C LYS A 69 2.55 20.63 2.56
N MET A 70 2.29 19.35 2.28
CA MET A 70 1.14 18.64 2.86
C MET A 70 1.24 18.61 4.40
N LYS A 71 2.43 18.36 4.94
CA LYS A 71 2.65 18.36 6.40
C LYS A 71 2.41 19.73 7.04
N GLU A 72 2.89 20.81 6.42
CA GLU A 72 2.60 22.19 6.84
C GLU A 72 1.10 22.50 6.88
N MET A 73 0.33 21.94 5.95
CA MET A 73 -1.12 22.10 5.87
C MET A 73 -1.91 21.19 6.84
N GLY A 74 -1.22 20.41 7.68
CA GLY A 74 -1.84 19.47 8.61
C GLY A 74 -2.31 18.16 8.00
N ILE A 75 -1.96 17.88 6.75
CA ILE A 75 -2.26 16.59 6.09
C ILE A 75 -1.19 15.59 6.52
N ASP A 76 -1.59 14.51 7.17
CA ASP A 76 -0.66 13.50 7.69
C ASP A 76 -1.01 12.06 7.27
N ASN A 77 -2.06 11.88 6.44
CA ASN A 77 -2.48 10.58 5.94
C ASN A 77 -2.63 10.63 4.40
N LEU A 78 -1.88 9.77 3.71
CA LEU A 78 -1.89 9.72 2.26
C LEU A 78 -2.41 8.39 1.75
N ARG A 79 -3.41 8.44 0.86
CA ARG A 79 -3.89 7.27 0.13
C ARG A 79 -3.07 7.08 -1.14
N ILE A 80 -2.32 5.99 -1.20
CA ILE A 80 -1.28 5.73 -2.19
C ILE A 80 -1.63 4.48 -2.98
N LEU A 81 -1.58 4.57 -4.32
CA LEU A 81 -1.59 3.39 -5.18
C LEU A 81 -0.25 2.69 -5.07
N VAL A 82 -0.26 1.42 -4.66
CA VAL A 82 0.97 0.62 -4.58
C VAL A 82 1.56 0.41 -5.96
N GLY A 83 0.71 0.25 -6.97
CA GLY A 83 1.07 0.21 -8.36
C GLY A 83 -0.10 -0.16 -9.26
N SER A 84 0.11 -0.08 -10.56
CA SER A 84 -0.83 -0.54 -11.58
C SER A 84 -0.42 -1.90 -12.12
N ASP A 85 -1.39 -2.64 -12.64
CA ASP A 85 -1.21 -3.98 -13.20
C ASP A 85 -1.41 -4.00 -14.72
N GLY A 86 -0.69 -4.89 -15.40
CA GLY A 86 -0.85 -5.17 -16.83
C GLY A 86 0.20 -4.54 -17.72
N LYS A 87 0.03 -4.72 -19.03
CA LYS A 87 1.00 -4.29 -20.02
C LYS A 87 1.16 -2.77 -20.05
N ARG A 88 2.40 -2.35 -20.29
CA ARG A 88 2.75 -0.94 -20.61
C ARG A 88 2.13 -0.53 -21.95
N GLY A 89 2.04 0.78 -22.18
CA GLY A 89 1.58 1.34 -23.44
C GLY A 89 0.09 1.21 -23.71
N VAL A 90 -0.72 0.85 -22.69
CA VAL A 90 -2.17 0.90 -22.80
C VAL A 90 -2.65 2.31 -22.47
N LYS A 91 -3.22 2.99 -23.48
CA LYS A 91 -3.84 4.32 -23.29
C LYS A 91 -4.84 4.25 -22.13
N THR A 92 -4.84 5.19 -21.23
CA THR A 92 -5.67 5.26 -20.01
C THR A 92 -5.11 4.58 -18.76
N LYS A 93 -4.10 3.74 -18.87
CA LYS A 93 -3.48 3.12 -17.68
C LYS A 93 -2.48 4.04 -16.99
N VAL A 94 -2.37 3.88 -15.68
CA VAL A 94 -1.29 4.48 -14.89
C VAL A 94 0.03 3.82 -15.27
N GLU A 95 0.96 4.61 -15.71
CA GLU A 95 2.32 4.19 -16.08
C GLU A 95 3.39 5.00 -15.34
N PRO A 96 4.53 4.40 -15.05
CA PRO A 96 4.94 3.00 -15.31
C PRO A 96 4.15 1.98 -14.49
N THR A 97 3.95 0.79 -15.08
CA THR A 97 3.25 -0.33 -14.43
C THR A 97 4.14 -0.96 -13.36
N LEU A 98 3.56 -1.33 -12.21
CA LEU A 98 4.27 -2.08 -11.18
C LEU A 98 4.30 -3.58 -11.50
N GLN A 99 3.16 -4.20 -11.74
CA GLN A 99 3.05 -5.62 -12.07
C GLN A 99 2.82 -5.77 -13.58
N GLU A 100 3.85 -6.15 -14.33
CA GLU A 100 3.77 -6.27 -15.79
C GLU A 100 3.07 -7.56 -16.24
N ALA A 101 3.28 -8.62 -15.46
CA ALA A 101 2.60 -9.91 -15.56
C ALA A 101 2.54 -10.52 -14.15
N PRO A 102 1.73 -11.57 -13.90
CA PRO A 102 1.68 -12.22 -12.60
C PRO A 102 3.07 -12.61 -12.09
N GLY A 103 3.46 -12.08 -10.94
CA GLY A 103 4.76 -12.32 -10.34
C GLY A 103 5.94 -11.56 -10.96
N VAL A 104 5.72 -10.74 -11.99
CA VAL A 104 6.76 -9.93 -12.65
C VAL A 104 6.59 -8.47 -12.25
N TYR A 105 7.48 -7.98 -11.39
CA TYR A 105 7.37 -6.67 -10.78
C TYR A 105 8.47 -5.71 -11.25
N ASN A 106 8.08 -4.45 -11.44
CA ASN A 106 8.98 -3.37 -11.79
C ASN A 106 9.74 -2.87 -10.55
N ASP A 107 11.00 -3.25 -10.45
CA ASP A 107 11.85 -2.92 -9.29
C ASP A 107 12.06 -1.40 -9.12
N THR A 108 12.02 -0.63 -10.20
CA THR A 108 12.13 0.83 -10.15
C THR A 108 10.94 1.46 -9.42
N ILE A 109 9.72 0.96 -9.65
CA ILE A 109 8.52 1.43 -8.95
C ILE A 109 8.49 0.94 -7.49
N LEU A 110 8.93 -0.30 -7.23
CA LEU A 110 9.10 -0.78 -5.86
C LEU A 110 10.11 0.06 -5.08
N ALA A 111 11.23 0.45 -5.70
CA ALA A 111 12.19 1.37 -5.11
C ALA A 111 11.57 2.74 -4.81
N GLY A 112 10.73 3.23 -5.70
CA GLY A 112 10.01 4.48 -5.52
C GLY A 112 9.01 4.43 -4.37
N LEU A 113 8.27 3.33 -4.22
CA LEU A 113 7.38 3.10 -3.08
C LEU A 113 8.17 3.07 -1.77
N ASP A 114 9.29 2.35 -1.73
CA ASP A 114 10.15 2.28 -0.56
C ASP A 114 10.69 3.66 -0.15
N TYR A 115 11.13 4.45 -1.13
CA TYR A 115 11.62 5.80 -0.91
C TYR A 115 10.51 6.72 -0.37
N LEU A 116 9.31 6.67 -0.98
CA LEU A 116 8.14 7.40 -0.50
C LEU A 116 7.82 7.08 0.96
N LEU A 117 7.71 5.79 1.31
CA LEU A 117 7.38 5.36 2.67
C LEU A 117 8.44 5.80 3.68
N MET A 118 9.72 5.75 3.30
CA MET A 118 10.82 6.27 4.13
C MET A 118 10.65 7.79 4.36
N GLU A 119 10.42 8.57 3.31
CA GLU A 119 10.25 10.03 3.42
C GLU A 119 8.99 10.43 4.21
N MET A 120 7.89 9.67 4.06
CA MET A 120 6.70 9.83 4.88
C MET A 120 6.98 9.53 6.35
N GLY A 121 7.72 8.47 6.64
CA GLY A 121 8.13 8.11 8.00
C GLY A 121 8.92 9.20 8.70
N LYS A 122 9.88 9.85 8.01
CA LYS A 122 10.64 11.00 8.53
C LYS A 122 9.72 12.16 8.96
N ARG A 123 8.59 12.33 8.28
CA ARG A 123 7.58 13.36 8.55
C ARG A 123 6.46 12.91 9.48
N LYS A 124 6.55 11.69 10.03
CA LYS A 124 5.52 11.05 10.87
C LYS A 124 4.14 10.97 10.17
N MET A 125 4.14 10.89 8.85
CA MET A 125 2.94 10.70 8.04
C MET A 125 2.56 9.21 7.97
N VAL A 126 1.28 8.92 7.72
CA VAL A 126 0.71 7.58 7.58
C VAL A 126 0.35 7.32 6.12
N ALA A 127 0.62 6.12 5.65
CA ALA A 127 0.22 5.65 4.33
C ALA A 127 -0.98 4.70 4.44
N VAL A 128 -2.02 4.95 3.63
CA VAL A 128 -3.05 3.97 3.30
C VAL A 128 -2.70 3.41 1.93
N LEU A 129 -2.13 2.22 1.91
CA LEU A 129 -1.74 1.54 0.68
C LEU A 129 -2.95 0.80 0.10
N TYR A 130 -3.43 1.23 -1.07
CA TYR A 130 -4.44 0.45 -1.78
C TYR A 130 -3.78 -0.35 -2.91
N LEU A 131 -4.09 -1.64 -2.92
CA LEU A 131 -3.41 -2.66 -3.72
C LEU A 131 -4.13 -2.90 -5.04
N ASN A 132 -5.40 -2.53 -5.11
CA ASN A 132 -6.22 -2.69 -6.29
C ASN A 132 -7.39 -1.69 -6.26
N ASN A 133 -7.98 -1.48 -7.41
CA ASN A 133 -9.34 -0.97 -7.57
C ASN A 133 -10.02 -1.72 -8.73
N SER A 134 -11.31 -1.57 -8.88
CA SER A 134 -12.07 -2.29 -9.92
C SER A 134 -11.87 -1.73 -11.34
N TRP A 135 -11.20 -0.59 -11.49
CA TRP A 135 -11.11 0.13 -12.76
C TRP A 135 -9.86 -0.21 -13.57
N GLU A 136 -10.00 -0.15 -14.88
CA GLU A 136 -9.00 -0.51 -15.88
C GLU A 136 -7.74 0.37 -15.86
N TRP A 137 -7.87 1.63 -15.45
CA TRP A 137 -6.75 2.58 -15.44
C TRP A 137 -5.59 2.18 -14.49
N SER A 138 -5.84 1.28 -13.55
CA SER A 138 -4.78 0.67 -12.72
C SER A 138 -4.70 -0.85 -12.91
N GLY A 139 -5.32 -1.41 -13.94
CA GLY A 139 -5.39 -2.85 -14.20
C GLY A 139 -6.66 -3.49 -13.64
N GLY A 140 -6.84 -3.45 -12.33
CA GLY A 140 -8.07 -3.83 -11.66
C GLY A 140 -8.52 -5.27 -11.87
N TYR A 141 -9.80 -5.52 -11.64
CA TYR A 141 -10.37 -6.85 -11.78
C TYR A 141 -10.28 -7.41 -13.22
N GLY A 142 -10.33 -6.52 -14.22
CA GLY A 142 -10.18 -6.89 -15.61
C GLY A 142 -8.83 -7.57 -15.88
N TYR A 143 -7.74 -7.02 -15.35
CA TYR A 143 -6.42 -7.61 -15.47
C TYR A 143 -6.37 -9.03 -14.88
N TYR A 144 -6.84 -9.23 -13.65
CA TYR A 144 -6.79 -10.54 -13.00
C TYR A 144 -7.66 -11.59 -13.72
N LEU A 145 -8.81 -11.18 -14.27
CA LEU A 145 -9.65 -12.05 -15.09
C LEU A 145 -8.97 -12.44 -16.42
N GLU A 146 -8.30 -11.49 -17.10
CA GLU A 146 -7.50 -11.81 -18.29
C GLU A 146 -6.41 -12.84 -17.97
N GLN A 147 -5.65 -12.62 -16.88
CA GLN A 147 -4.59 -13.53 -16.45
C GLN A 147 -5.13 -14.89 -15.98
N ALA A 148 -6.37 -14.93 -15.52
CA ALA A 148 -7.08 -16.19 -15.21
C ALA A 148 -7.53 -16.96 -16.44
N GLY A 149 -7.48 -16.36 -17.64
CA GLY A 149 -7.89 -16.97 -18.91
C GLY A 149 -9.35 -16.74 -19.28
N MET A 150 -10.00 -15.74 -18.67
CA MET A 150 -11.42 -15.41 -18.93
C MET A 150 -11.64 -14.62 -20.23
N GLY A 151 -10.60 -14.40 -21.02
CA GLY A 151 -10.61 -13.58 -22.23
C GLY A 151 -10.08 -12.17 -21.99
N LYS A 152 -10.09 -11.34 -23.03
CA LYS A 152 -9.60 -9.96 -22.99
C LYS A 152 -10.60 -9.07 -22.26
N ALA A 153 -10.15 -8.29 -21.29
CA ALA A 153 -11.01 -7.33 -20.59
C ALA A 153 -11.42 -6.19 -21.52
N PRO A 154 -12.72 -5.89 -21.61
CA PRO A 154 -13.21 -4.73 -22.33
C PRO A 154 -12.63 -3.43 -21.75
N ARG A 155 -12.50 -2.44 -22.61
CA ARG A 155 -12.03 -1.10 -22.22
C ARG A 155 -13.19 -0.13 -22.26
N PRO A 156 -13.52 0.57 -21.16
CA PRO A 156 -14.67 1.48 -21.14
C PRO A 156 -14.70 2.50 -22.27
N ASN A 157 -13.52 3.02 -22.66
CA ASN A 157 -13.42 4.02 -23.74
C ASN A 157 -13.50 3.46 -25.17
N GLU A 158 -13.38 2.14 -25.34
CA GLU A 158 -13.41 1.46 -26.65
C GLU A 158 -14.67 0.62 -26.79
N ASP A 159 -14.99 -0.16 -25.75
CA ASP A 159 -16.04 -1.18 -25.76
C ASP A 159 -17.29 -0.74 -24.94
N GLY A 160 -17.20 0.40 -24.23
CA GLY A 160 -18.25 0.93 -23.37
C GLY A 160 -18.27 0.35 -21.96
N TYR A 161 -18.82 1.14 -21.04
CA TYR A 161 -18.94 0.75 -19.62
C TYR A 161 -19.80 -0.49 -19.38
N PRO A 162 -20.93 -0.72 -20.07
CA PRO A 162 -21.73 -1.93 -19.87
C PRO A 162 -20.93 -3.22 -20.09
N ALA A 163 -20.16 -3.31 -21.19
CA ALA A 163 -19.33 -4.47 -21.49
C ALA A 163 -18.23 -4.67 -20.43
N PHE A 164 -17.60 -3.57 -19.99
CA PHE A 164 -16.59 -3.64 -18.94
C PHE A 164 -17.20 -4.12 -17.61
N MET A 165 -18.35 -3.58 -17.18
CA MET A 165 -18.99 -3.96 -15.92
C MET A 165 -19.49 -5.40 -15.92
N ASP A 166 -20.04 -5.89 -17.04
CA ASP A 166 -20.40 -7.30 -17.19
C ASP A 166 -19.18 -8.21 -17.05
N PHE A 167 -18.08 -7.84 -17.68
CA PHE A 167 -16.86 -8.63 -17.61
C PHE A 167 -16.29 -8.68 -16.18
N VAL A 168 -16.12 -7.53 -15.52
CA VAL A 168 -15.50 -7.45 -14.19
C VAL A 168 -16.39 -8.04 -13.08
N SER A 169 -17.72 -8.13 -13.29
CA SER A 169 -18.63 -8.79 -12.36
C SER A 169 -18.26 -10.27 -12.11
N LYS A 170 -17.66 -10.92 -13.10
CA LYS A 170 -17.19 -12.31 -13.04
C LYS A 170 -16.04 -12.51 -12.03
N TYR A 171 -15.39 -11.43 -11.61
CA TYR A 171 -14.31 -11.52 -10.63
C TYR A 171 -14.79 -12.15 -9.31
N ALA A 172 -15.99 -11.82 -8.85
CA ALA A 172 -16.52 -12.34 -7.59
C ALA A 172 -16.56 -13.88 -7.49
N SER A 173 -16.65 -14.59 -8.63
CA SER A 173 -16.72 -16.06 -8.71
C SER A 173 -15.48 -16.71 -9.34
N CYS A 174 -14.43 -15.95 -9.66
CA CYS A 174 -13.24 -16.46 -10.32
C CYS A 174 -12.10 -16.72 -9.33
N GLU A 175 -12.06 -17.91 -8.73
CA GLU A 175 -11.03 -18.29 -7.74
C GLU A 175 -9.61 -18.10 -8.25
N LYS A 176 -9.34 -18.41 -9.53
CA LYS A 176 -8.02 -18.22 -10.12
C LYS A 176 -7.61 -16.73 -10.15
N ALA A 177 -8.55 -15.83 -10.43
CA ALA A 177 -8.28 -14.39 -10.38
C ALA A 177 -8.01 -13.92 -8.95
N HIS A 178 -8.75 -14.44 -7.96
CA HIS A 178 -8.49 -14.18 -6.54
C HIS A 178 -7.11 -14.67 -6.12
N GLN A 179 -6.71 -15.89 -6.51
CA GLN A 179 -5.39 -16.42 -6.16
C GLN A 179 -4.27 -15.54 -6.72
N LEU A 180 -4.34 -15.10 -7.97
CA LEU A 180 -3.37 -14.19 -8.58
C LEU A 180 -3.27 -12.86 -7.81
N PHE A 181 -4.42 -12.32 -7.40
CA PHE A 181 -4.43 -11.10 -6.58
C PHE A 181 -3.84 -11.35 -5.18
N TYR A 182 -4.16 -12.47 -4.52
CA TYR A 182 -3.61 -12.79 -3.21
C TYR A 182 -2.09 -13.03 -3.25
N ASP A 183 -1.56 -13.59 -4.32
CA ASP A 183 -0.12 -13.74 -4.50
C ASP A 183 0.57 -12.38 -4.60
N TYR A 184 -0.03 -11.42 -5.32
CA TYR A 184 0.43 -10.04 -5.33
C TYR A 184 0.33 -9.37 -3.95
N VAL A 185 -0.79 -9.50 -3.25
CA VAL A 185 -0.98 -8.98 -1.88
C VAL A 185 0.11 -9.52 -0.96
N ARG A 186 0.33 -10.85 -0.99
CA ARG A 186 1.37 -11.51 -0.18
C ARG A 186 2.75 -10.95 -0.49
N PHE A 187 3.09 -10.81 -1.75
CA PHE A 187 4.36 -10.23 -2.17
C PHE A 187 4.58 -8.83 -1.58
N ILE A 188 3.58 -7.94 -1.69
CA ILE A 188 3.70 -6.58 -1.16
C ILE A 188 3.82 -6.57 0.38
N LEU A 189 3.03 -7.39 1.07
CA LEU A 189 3.01 -7.41 2.54
C LEU A 189 4.25 -8.07 3.18
N THR A 190 4.93 -8.95 2.46
CA THR A 190 6.10 -9.67 3.00
C THR A 190 7.44 -9.11 2.56
N ARG A 191 7.45 -8.12 1.68
CA ARG A 191 8.70 -7.50 1.22
C ARG A 191 9.27 -6.54 2.27
N THR A 192 10.57 -6.46 2.30
CA THR A 192 11.29 -5.52 3.17
C THR A 192 11.60 -4.24 2.42
N ASN A 193 11.29 -3.09 3.02
CA ASN A 193 11.65 -1.79 2.49
C ASN A 193 13.18 -1.62 2.42
N ARG A 194 13.72 -1.30 1.26
CA ARG A 194 15.18 -1.24 1.02
C ARG A 194 15.91 -0.14 1.78
N TYR A 195 15.22 0.90 2.20
CA TYR A 195 15.80 2.04 2.93
C TYR A 195 15.66 1.90 4.44
N THR A 196 14.50 1.44 4.92
CA THR A 196 14.21 1.36 6.37
C THR A 196 14.51 -0.01 6.96
N LYS A 197 14.64 -1.04 6.13
CA LYS A 197 14.83 -2.45 6.53
C LYS A 197 13.68 -3.03 7.37
N LYS A 198 12.50 -2.44 7.22
CA LYS A 198 11.26 -2.88 7.86
C LYS A 198 10.30 -3.48 6.84
#